data_be9568d576f0d061e8b617b86f3008da
#
_entry.id   be9568d576f0d061e8b617b86f3008da
#
_cell.length_a   1.000
_cell.length_b   1.000
_cell.length_c   1.000
_cell.angle_alpha   90.00
_cell.angle_beta   90.00
_cell.angle_gamma   90.00
#
_symmetry.space_group_name_H-M   'P 1'
#
loop_
_entity.id
_entity.type
_entity.pdbx_description
1 polymer ?
#
loop_
_entity_poly.entity_id
_entity_poly.type
_entity_poly.pdbx_seq_one_letter_code
_entity_poly.pdbx_strand_id
1 'polypeptide(L)'
;MRGNGSASPDDGLPERATTWPPQDRPLNLEAVGARWQIALDAAQAALLSAKHYLPEHQLHEHAIRLAGERAQVTSLLDALARDQHVKARFSRLRLPPWEARRLLGLGPDVAACIFNLDGVLIGSAAAHAAAWAVTFDELISRRIERTGGQFAPFNPGVDYTRHIHGKPRLDGVRAFLASRGIRLPEGDPRDAPGAETVHGLANRKRDVLLRLLDEHAPAAFEGSRQYLEIARDAGLRIAVVSASANTHRILEGAALADLIEGIVDGDAMVAEHLRPKPAPDTLLAACRQIGSEPRSSAAFETTPAGVAAARAAGFELVVGVEGITRPDELRAAGADIVIASLAELLDRVPAL
;
A
#
# COMPACT_ATOMS: atom_id res chain seq x y z
N MET A 1 -73.26 -12.31 -15.57
CA MET A 1 -72.99 -12.82 -14.22
C MET A 1 -71.51 -12.69 -13.98
N ARG A 2 -71.21 -11.72 -13.18
CA ARG A 2 -70.11 -11.53 -12.22
C ARG A 2 -68.77 -12.25 -12.50
N GLY A 3 -67.81 -11.46 -13.02
CA GLY A 3 -66.40 -11.74 -12.95
C GLY A 3 -65.78 -11.19 -11.66
N ASN A 4 -64.96 -11.97 -11.04
CA ASN A 4 -64.10 -11.51 -9.94
C ASN A 4 -62.71 -11.28 -10.49
N GLY A 5 -62.31 -10.02 -10.51
CA GLY A 5 -60.92 -9.63 -10.72
C GLY A 5 -60.19 -9.61 -9.38
N SER A 6 -59.13 -10.36 -9.29
CA SER A 6 -58.12 -10.24 -8.21
C SER A 6 -57.06 -9.26 -8.64
N ALA A 7 -57.04 -8.08 -8.02
CA ALA A 7 -55.96 -7.14 -8.11
C ALA A 7 -54.83 -7.59 -7.17
N SER A 8 -53.61 -7.74 -7.71
CA SER A 8 -52.37 -7.79 -6.94
C SER A 8 -51.97 -6.37 -6.57
N PRO A 9 -51.56 -6.12 -5.35
CA PRO A 9 -50.97 -4.83 -5.00
C PRO A 9 -49.50 -4.86 -5.40
N ASP A 10 -49.18 -4.13 -6.45
CA ASP A 10 -47.81 -3.79 -6.82
C ASP A 10 -47.40 -2.57 -5.98
N ASP A 11 -46.86 -2.84 -4.81
CA ASP A 11 -46.29 -1.80 -3.96
C ASP A 11 -44.97 -1.31 -4.59
N GLY A 12 -45.11 -0.24 -5.36
CA GLY A 12 -44.02 0.53 -5.91
C GLY A 12 -43.11 1.09 -4.81
N LEU A 13 -42.05 0.35 -4.50
CA LEU A 13 -40.90 0.91 -3.82
C LEU A 13 -40.22 1.89 -4.78
N PRO A 14 -39.95 3.14 -4.37
CA PRO A 14 -39.22 4.05 -5.23
C PRO A 14 -37.84 3.49 -5.50
N GLU A 15 -37.49 3.28 -6.78
CA GLU A 15 -36.14 3.05 -7.24
C GLU A 15 -35.24 4.10 -6.59
N ARG A 16 -34.41 3.67 -5.66
CA ARG A 16 -33.31 4.48 -5.17
C ARG A 16 -32.35 4.67 -6.34
N ALA A 17 -32.53 5.73 -7.08
CA ALA A 17 -31.55 6.24 -7.99
C ALA A 17 -30.29 6.57 -7.18
N THR A 18 -29.36 5.62 -7.11
CA THR A 18 -27.97 5.87 -6.73
C THR A 18 -27.26 6.53 -7.89
N THR A 19 -27.71 7.73 -8.26
CA THR A 19 -26.90 8.61 -9.08
C THR A 19 -25.92 9.32 -8.15
N TRP A 20 -24.70 8.84 -8.10
CA TRP A 20 -23.56 9.64 -7.68
C TRP A 20 -23.61 10.96 -8.45
N PRO A 21 -23.25 12.10 -7.83
CA PRO A 21 -23.25 13.39 -8.52
C PRO A 21 -22.38 13.31 -9.77
N PRO A 22 -22.75 14.04 -10.85
CA PRO A 22 -22.00 14.03 -12.09
C PRO A 22 -20.54 14.40 -11.85
N GLN A 23 -19.62 13.72 -12.55
CA GLN A 23 -18.16 13.78 -12.40
C GLN A 23 -17.56 15.18 -12.65
N ASP A 24 -18.34 16.18 -13.00
CA ASP A 24 -17.88 17.53 -13.38
C ASP A 24 -17.99 18.59 -12.26
N ARG A 25 -18.40 18.24 -11.05
CA ARG A 25 -18.33 19.18 -9.92
C ARG A 25 -17.16 18.85 -9.02
N PRO A 26 -16.26 19.80 -8.75
CA PRO A 26 -15.20 19.59 -7.76
C PRO A 26 -15.84 19.17 -6.44
N LEU A 27 -15.31 18.10 -5.84
CA LEU A 27 -15.71 17.62 -4.52
C LEU A 27 -15.61 18.80 -3.54
N ASN A 28 -16.71 19.19 -2.93
CA ASN A 28 -16.68 20.16 -1.86
C ASN A 28 -16.17 19.46 -0.59
N LEU A 29 -14.86 19.53 -0.36
CA LEU A 29 -14.18 18.88 0.76
C LEU A 29 -14.69 19.39 2.11
N GLU A 30 -15.09 20.67 2.22
CA GLU A 30 -15.68 21.21 3.44
C GLU A 30 -17.01 20.52 3.75
N ALA A 31 -17.87 20.33 2.73
CA ALA A 31 -19.15 19.64 2.90
C ALA A 31 -18.97 18.15 3.21
N VAL A 32 -17.96 17.50 2.63
CA VAL A 32 -17.60 16.12 2.95
C VAL A 32 -17.06 16.02 4.38
N GLY A 33 -16.11 16.87 4.75
CA GLY A 33 -15.53 16.93 6.09
C GLY A 33 -16.59 17.20 7.15
N ALA A 34 -17.49 18.17 6.92
CA ALA A 34 -18.59 18.48 7.85
C ALA A 34 -19.54 17.29 8.05
N ARG A 35 -19.87 16.53 6.99
CA ARG A 35 -20.71 15.33 7.10
C ARG A 35 -20.02 14.22 7.91
N TRP A 36 -18.73 13.98 7.70
CA TRP A 36 -17.96 13.02 8.45
C TRP A 36 -17.82 13.43 9.91
N GLN A 37 -17.59 14.71 10.20
CA GLN A 37 -17.53 15.23 11.56
C GLN A 37 -18.86 14.99 12.30
N ILE A 38 -20.00 15.30 11.66
CA ILE A 38 -21.33 15.04 12.22
C ILE A 38 -21.54 13.55 12.50
N ALA A 39 -21.13 12.67 11.59
CA ALA A 39 -21.25 11.22 11.78
C ALA A 39 -20.39 10.70 12.94
N LEU A 40 -19.16 11.19 13.08
CA LEU A 40 -18.24 10.83 14.16
C LEU A 40 -18.73 11.36 15.53
N ASP A 41 -19.27 12.58 15.56
CA ASP A 41 -19.84 13.19 16.77
C ASP A 41 -21.11 12.43 17.21
N ALA A 42 -21.95 12.00 16.26
CA ALA A 42 -23.11 11.15 16.53
C ALA A 42 -22.73 9.77 17.06
N ALA A 43 -21.68 9.15 16.49
CA ALA A 43 -21.14 7.88 16.99
C ALA A 43 -20.58 8.01 18.39
N GLN A 44 -19.88 9.09 18.70
CA GLN A 44 -19.37 9.39 20.04
C GLN A 44 -20.50 9.61 21.05
N ALA A 45 -21.55 10.33 20.68
CA ALA A 45 -22.74 10.51 21.52
C ALA A 45 -23.46 9.20 21.78
N ALA A 46 -23.59 8.33 20.76
CA ALA A 46 -24.17 7.00 20.89
C ALA A 46 -23.34 6.12 21.85
N LEU A 47 -22.01 6.17 21.76
CA LEU A 47 -21.12 5.44 22.65
C LEU A 47 -21.25 5.92 24.11
N LEU A 48 -21.34 7.22 24.34
CA LEU A 48 -21.59 7.79 25.67
C LEU A 48 -22.95 7.36 26.23
N SER A 49 -23.96 7.28 25.39
CA SER A 49 -25.30 6.80 25.77
C SER A 49 -25.30 5.30 26.09
N ALA A 50 -24.47 4.52 25.42
CA ALA A 50 -24.30 3.08 25.65
C ALA A 50 -23.58 2.74 26.97
N LYS A 51 -23.01 3.73 27.67
CA LYS A 51 -22.28 3.56 28.93
C LYS A 51 -23.09 2.83 30.03
N HIS A 52 -24.40 2.89 29.97
CA HIS A 52 -25.26 2.22 30.92
C HIS A 52 -25.64 0.77 30.53
N TYR A 53 -25.29 0.34 29.31
CA TYR A 53 -25.73 -0.94 28.74
C TYR A 53 -24.59 -1.87 28.33
N LEU A 54 -23.37 -1.34 28.20
CA LEU A 54 -22.20 -2.11 27.77
C LEU A 54 -21.17 -2.24 28.91
N PRO A 55 -20.49 -3.39 29.03
CA PRO A 55 -19.36 -3.56 29.93
C PRO A 55 -18.24 -2.55 29.65
N GLU A 56 -17.52 -2.14 30.69
CA GLU A 56 -16.50 -1.09 30.62
C GLU A 56 -15.38 -1.40 29.61
N HIS A 57 -14.96 -2.66 29.47
CA HIS A 57 -13.95 -3.07 28.50
C HIS A 57 -14.43 -2.90 27.05
N GLN A 58 -15.70 -3.20 26.74
CA GLN A 58 -16.27 -3.02 25.41
C GLN A 58 -16.42 -1.53 25.06
N LEU A 59 -16.80 -0.70 26.02
CA LEU A 59 -16.83 0.75 25.85
C LEU A 59 -15.45 1.30 25.54
N HIS A 60 -14.43 0.80 26.25
CA HIS A 60 -13.05 1.21 26.03
C HIS A 60 -12.53 0.81 24.63
N GLU A 61 -12.80 -0.41 24.19
CA GLU A 61 -12.44 -0.88 22.84
C GLU A 61 -13.14 -0.05 21.75
N HIS A 62 -14.44 0.22 21.90
CA HIS A 62 -15.17 1.06 20.95
C HIS A 62 -14.68 2.50 20.92
N ALA A 63 -14.31 3.06 22.08
CA ALA A 63 -13.76 4.41 22.17
C ALA A 63 -12.41 4.52 21.48
N ILE A 64 -11.51 3.53 21.66
CA ILE A 64 -10.22 3.48 20.98
C ILE A 64 -10.41 3.37 19.45
N ARG A 65 -11.33 2.50 19.00
CA ARG A 65 -11.60 2.34 17.57
C ARG A 65 -12.14 3.63 16.96
N LEU A 66 -13.12 4.27 17.60
CA LEU A 66 -13.69 5.53 17.13
C LEU A 66 -12.67 6.67 17.08
N ALA A 67 -11.77 6.74 18.07
CA ALA A 67 -10.67 7.69 18.08
C ALA A 67 -9.69 7.45 16.91
N GLY A 68 -9.39 6.19 16.61
CA GLY A 68 -8.57 5.80 15.45
C GLY A 68 -9.21 6.17 14.11
N GLU A 69 -10.51 5.88 13.94
CA GLU A 69 -11.27 6.24 12.74
C GLU A 69 -11.32 7.78 12.57
N ARG A 70 -11.52 8.52 13.64
CA ARG A 70 -11.50 9.99 13.63
C ARG A 70 -10.14 10.54 13.18
N ALA A 71 -9.06 10.01 13.70
CA ALA A 71 -7.70 10.41 13.32
C ALA A 71 -7.43 10.12 11.84
N GLN A 72 -7.85 8.94 11.33
CA GLN A 72 -7.70 8.57 9.93
C GLN A 72 -8.49 9.48 8.99
N VAL A 73 -9.76 9.79 9.32
CA VAL A 73 -10.59 10.69 8.52
C VAL A 73 -10.01 12.10 8.50
N THR A 74 -9.55 12.62 9.64
CA THR A 74 -8.93 13.94 9.72
C THR A 74 -7.66 13.99 8.87
N SER A 75 -6.78 12.99 9.00
CA SER A 75 -5.56 12.89 8.20
C SER A 75 -5.86 12.82 6.70
N LEU A 76 -6.89 12.06 6.30
CA LEU A 76 -7.30 11.96 4.89
C LEU A 76 -7.83 13.28 4.34
N LEU A 77 -8.65 14.01 5.11
CA LEU A 77 -9.16 15.32 4.70
C LEU A 77 -8.05 16.36 4.56
N ASP A 78 -7.09 16.36 5.51
CA ASP A 78 -5.92 17.23 5.46
C ASP A 78 -5.03 16.88 4.26
N ALA A 79 -4.85 15.59 3.95
CA ALA A 79 -4.11 15.12 2.78
C ALA A 79 -4.78 15.59 1.48
N LEU A 80 -6.11 15.41 1.35
CA LEU A 80 -6.86 15.85 0.19
C LEU A 80 -6.83 17.37 0.01
N ALA A 81 -6.90 18.14 1.10
CA ALA A 81 -6.82 19.60 1.06
C ALA A 81 -5.44 20.06 0.59
N ARG A 82 -4.37 19.44 1.10
CA ARG A 82 -2.98 19.73 0.66
C ARG A 82 -2.76 19.34 -0.80
N ASP A 83 -3.24 18.17 -1.21
CA ASP A 83 -3.12 17.67 -2.59
C ASP A 83 -3.71 18.66 -3.60
N GLN A 84 -4.92 19.15 -3.35
CA GLN A 84 -5.55 20.16 -4.22
C GLN A 84 -4.78 21.49 -4.22
N HIS A 85 -4.25 21.90 -3.07
CA HIS A 85 -3.51 23.17 -2.93
C HIS A 85 -2.18 23.11 -3.69
N VAL A 86 -1.42 22.03 -3.57
CA VAL A 86 -0.13 21.86 -4.25
C VAL A 86 -0.33 21.69 -5.75
N LYS A 87 -1.32 20.90 -6.19
CA LYS A 87 -1.64 20.76 -7.63
C LYS A 87 -2.02 22.10 -8.27
N ALA A 88 -2.86 22.89 -7.61
CA ALA A 88 -3.22 24.24 -8.08
C ALA A 88 -2.00 25.16 -8.15
N ARG A 89 -1.04 24.98 -7.26
CA ARG A 89 0.19 25.75 -7.20
C ARG A 89 1.13 25.42 -8.36
N PHE A 90 1.39 24.12 -8.62
CA PHE A 90 2.22 23.70 -9.75
C PHE A 90 1.60 24.07 -11.09
N SER A 91 0.29 23.90 -11.27
CA SER A 91 -0.42 24.27 -12.50
C SER A 91 -0.35 25.77 -12.83
N ARG A 92 -0.24 26.62 -11.79
CA ARG A 92 -0.09 28.08 -11.97
C ARG A 92 1.32 28.50 -12.35
N LEU A 93 2.33 27.76 -11.91
CA LEU A 93 3.73 28.15 -12.07
C LEU A 93 4.25 28.01 -13.50
N ARG A 94 3.63 27.17 -14.35
CA ARG A 94 4.14 26.84 -15.71
C ARG A 94 5.66 26.66 -15.73
N LEU A 95 6.16 25.93 -14.75
CA LEU A 95 7.60 25.72 -14.57
C LEU A 95 8.16 24.93 -15.76
N PRO A 96 9.36 25.29 -16.25
CA PRO A 96 10.04 24.44 -17.19
C PRO A 96 10.37 23.07 -16.54
N PRO A 97 10.42 21.97 -17.32
CA PRO A 97 10.60 20.61 -16.79
C PRO A 97 11.78 20.43 -15.85
N TRP A 98 12.91 21.11 -16.10
CA TRP A 98 14.10 21.04 -15.24
C TRP A 98 13.87 21.68 -13.87
N GLU A 99 13.07 22.73 -13.79
CA GLU A 99 12.75 23.40 -12.54
C GLU A 99 11.74 22.59 -11.71
N ALA A 100 10.75 21.99 -12.38
CA ALA A 100 9.84 21.04 -11.74
C ALA A 100 10.58 19.84 -11.14
N ARG A 101 11.57 19.27 -11.86
CA ARG A 101 12.44 18.20 -11.34
C ARG A 101 13.21 18.63 -10.09
N ARG A 102 13.79 19.82 -10.12
CA ARG A 102 14.51 20.37 -8.95
C ARG A 102 13.60 20.52 -7.74
N LEU A 103 12.37 20.96 -7.94
CA LEU A 103 11.39 21.09 -6.86
C LEU A 103 10.92 19.74 -6.30
N LEU A 104 10.96 18.68 -7.13
CA LEU A 104 10.75 17.31 -6.70
C LEU A 104 11.97 16.70 -5.98
N GLY A 105 13.03 17.48 -5.75
CA GLY A 105 14.27 17.00 -5.14
C GLY A 105 15.14 16.18 -6.10
N LEU A 106 14.92 16.31 -7.42
CA LEU A 106 15.60 15.55 -8.46
C LEU A 106 16.66 16.42 -9.17
N GLY A 107 17.73 15.76 -9.60
CA GLY A 107 18.73 16.40 -10.45
C GLY A 107 18.18 16.76 -11.84
N PRO A 108 18.82 17.72 -12.56
CA PRO A 108 18.37 18.16 -13.88
C PRO A 108 18.41 17.03 -14.93
N ASP A 109 19.31 16.07 -14.77
CA ASP A 109 19.54 14.96 -15.72
C ASP A 109 18.65 13.73 -15.41
N VAL A 110 17.88 13.75 -14.34
CA VAL A 110 16.94 12.68 -14.01
C VAL A 110 15.80 12.67 -15.03
N ALA A 111 15.62 11.56 -15.72
CA ALA A 111 14.61 11.34 -16.75
C ALA A 111 13.53 10.33 -16.33
N ALA A 112 13.77 9.58 -15.24
CA ALA A 112 12.82 8.58 -14.75
C ALA A 112 12.88 8.42 -13.24
N CYS A 113 11.75 7.95 -12.66
CA CYS A 113 11.63 7.58 -11.27
C CYS A 113 11.17 6.13 -11.15
N ILE A 114 11.90 5.34 -10.37
CA ILE A 114 11.57 3.94 -10.08
C ILE A 114 11.19 3.85 -8.60
N PHE A 115 9.95 3.47 -8.34
CA PHE A 115 9.40 3.42 -6.99
C PHE A 115 9.25 1.99 -6.49
N ASN A 116 9.73 1.71 -5.30
CA ASN A 116 9.19 0.58 -4.55
C ASN A 116 7.70 0.86 -4.25
N LEU A 117 6.85 -0.16 -4.31
CA LEU A 117 5.41 0.03 -4.07
C LEU A 117 5.11 0.22 -2.59
N ASP A 118 5.41 -0.82 -1.81
CA ASP A 118 5.07 -0.89 -0.39
C ASP A 118 5.97 -0.01 0.46
N GLY A 119 5.38 0.91 1.18
CA GLY A 119 6.11 1.84 2.05
C GLY A 119 6.62 3.11 1.35
N VAL A 120 6.53 3.21 0.00
CA VAL A 120 6.82 4.44 -0.75
C VAL A 120 5.54 5.07 -1.28
N LEU A 121 4.77 4.31 -2.05
CA LEU A 121 3.55 4.80 -2.68
C LEU A 121 2.30 4.42 -1.90
N ILE A 122 2.31 3.26 -1.25
CA ILE A 122 1.12 2.64 -0.66
C ILE A 122 1.43 2.04 0.70
N GLY A 123 0.51 2.19 1.64
CA GLY A 123 0.55 1.61 2.98
C GLY A 123 -0.04 0.20 3.06
N SER A 124 0.42 -0.75 2.23
CA SER A 124 -0.12 -2.12 2.23
C SER A 124 0.53 -3.05 3.26
N ALA A 125 1.57 -2.60 3.97
CA ALA A 125 2.32 -3.43 4.93
C ALA A 125 1.41 -4.05 6.02
N ALA A 126 0.41 -3.30 6.50
CA ALA A 126 -0.54 -3.79 7.50
C ALA A 126 -1.40 -4.94 6.94
N ALA A 127 -1.94 -4.82 5.72
CA ALA A 127 -2.71 -5.88 5.08
C ALA A 127 -1.85 -7.12 4.80
N HIS A 128 -0.59 -6.91 4.37
CA HIS A 128 0.37 -7.98 4.19
C HIS A 128 0.68 -8.71 5.51
N ALA A 129 0.92 -7.96 6.60
CA ALA A 129 1.20 -8.54 7.92
C ALA A 129 -0.01 -9.31 8.47
N ALA A 130 -1.22 -8.77 8.31
CA ALA A 130 -2.47 -9.45 8.70
C ALA A 130 -2.68 -10.76 7.92
N ALA A 131 -2.44 -10.75 6.60
CA ALA A 131 -2.56 -11.96 5.77
C ALA A 131 -1.55 -13.04 6.19
N TRP A 132 -0.34 -12.65 6.58
CA TRP A 132 0.66 -13.57 7.11
C TRP A 132 0.28 -14.12 8.48
N ALA A 133 -0.25 -13.26 9.39
CA ALA A 133 -0.72 -13.69 10.70
C ALA A 133 -1.80 -14.77 10.56
N VAL A 134 -2.85 -14.53 9.78
CA VAL A 134 -3.90 -15.51 9.55
C VAL A 134 -3.32 -16.83 9.00
N THR A 135 -2.42 -16.75 8.01
CA THR A 135 -1.86 -17.94 7.37
C THR A 135 -1.00 -18.78 8.32
N PHE A 136 -0.14 -18.14 9.08
CA PHE A 136 0.78 -18.85 9.97
C PHE A 136 0.10 -19.30 11.27
N ASP A 137 -0.83 -18.53 11.80
CA ASP A 137 -1.55 -18.91 13.01
C ASP A 137 -2.49 -20.10 12.74
N GLU A 138 -3.09 -20.21 11.56
CA GLU A 138 -3.82 -21.41 11.13
C GLU A 138 -2.91 -22.65 11.07
N LEU A 139 -1.68 -22.51 10.55
CA LEU A 139 -0.71 -23.62 10.53
C LEU A 139 -0.30 -23.99 11.95
N ILE A 140 0.05 -23.01 12.77
CA ILE A 140 0.50 -23.22 14.16
C ILE A 140 -0.59 -23.90 14.99
N SER A 141 -1.85 -23.45 14.90
CA SER A 141 -2.97 -24.03 15.62
C SER A 141 -3.17 -25.51 15.26
N ARG A 142 -3.18 -25.84 13.95
CA ARG A 142 -3.28 -27.24 13.50
C ARG A 142 -2.11 -28.10 13.99
N ARG A 143 -0.90 -27.54 14.08
CA ARG A 143 0.26 -28.27 14.62
C ARG A 143 0.16 -28.50 16.11
N ILE A 144 -0.26 -27.50 16.88
CA ILE A 144 -0.49 -27.64 18.33
C ILE A 144 -1.52 -28.75 18.61
N GLU A 145 -2.66 -28.72 17.89
CA GLU A 145 -3.70 -29.74 18.02
C GLU A 145 -3.18 -31.17 17.74
N ARG A 146 -2.32 -31.31 16.73
CA ARG A 146 -1.79 -32.62 16.31
C ARG A 146 -0.65 -33.13 17.17
N THR A 147 0.23 -32.25 17.67
CA THR A 147 1.47 -32.67 18.35
C THR A 147 1.50 -32.35 19.84
N GLY A 148 0.55 -31.56 20.35
CA GLY A 148 0.59 -31.04 21.73
C GLY A 148 1.75 -30.07 22.00
N GLY A 149 2.52 -29.69 20.96
CA GLY A 149 3.67 -28.80 21.09
C GLY A 149 3.27 -27.35 21.39
N GLN A 150 4.23 -26.58 21.89
CA GLN A 150 4.05 -25.13 22.07
C GLN A 150 4.79 -24.40 20.94
N PHE A 151 4.05 -23.59 20.19
CA PHE A 151 4.60 -22.71 19.15
C PHE A 151 4.13 -21.29 19.40
N ALA A 152 5.04 -20.32 19.31
CA ALA A 152 4.63 -18.92 19.39
C ALA A 152 3.85 -18.51 18.13
N PRO A 153 2.71 -17.81 18.27
CA PRO A 153 1.96 -17.26 17.15
C PRO A 153 2.81 -16.27 16.33
N PHE A 154 2.32 -15.93 15.14
CA PHE A 154 2.98 -14.93 14.31
C PHE A 154 2.84 -13.54 14.95
N ASN A 155 3.98 -12.87 15.14
CA ASN A 155 3.99 -11.48 15.60
C ASN A 155 4.08 -10.51 14.41
N PRO A 156 3.01 -9.75 14.11
CA PRO A 156 2.97 -8.85 12.95
C PRO A 156 4.08 -7.77 12.94
N GLY A 157 4.57 -7.35 14.10
CA GLY A 157 5.68 -6.40 14.19
C GLY A 157 7.04 -7.06 14.02
N VAL A 158 7.34 -8.04 14.88
CA VAL A 158 8.68 -8.65 14.95
C VAL A 158 8.93 -9.63 13.81
N ASP A 159 8.02 -10.58 13.61
CA ASP A 159 8.22 -11.64 12.60
C ASP A 159 8.10 -11.07 11.19
N TYR A 160 7.17 -10.13 10.96
CA TYR A 160 7.04 -9.47 9.68
C TYR A 160 8.34 -8.75 9.30
N THR A 161 8.87 -7.94 10.19
CA THR A 161 10.10 -7.18 9.93
C THR A 161 11.32 -8.09 9.70
N ARG A 162 11.48 -9.12 10.54
CA ARG A 162 12.67 -9.98 10.49
C ARG A 162 12.66 -11.01 9.37
N HIS A 163 11.49 -11.56 9.06
CA HIS A 163 11.39 -12.75 8.24
C HIS A 163 10.68 -12.54 6.90
N ILE A 164 9.86 -11.47 6.78
CA ILE A 164 8.94 -11.28 5.65
C ILE A 164 9.26 -10.04 4.83
N HIS A 165 9.42 -8.90 5.50
CA HIS A 165 9.52 -7.59 4.85
C HIS A 165 10.60 -7.55 3.76
N GLY A 166 10.23 -7.09 2.55
CA GLY A 166 11.13 -6.97 1.41
C GLY A 166 11.51 -8.28 0.70
N LYS A 167 10.95 -9.43 1.15
CA LYS A 167 11.25 -10.74 0.54
C LYS A 167 10.15 -11.23 -0.40
N PRO A 168 10.50 -12.00 -1.45
CA PRO A 168 9.54 -12.76 -2.22
C PRO A 168 8.70 -13.67 -1.31
N ARG A 169 7.45 -13.89 -1.68
CA ARG A 169 6.46 -14.61 -0.84
C ARG A 169 6.95 -15.99 -0.37
N LEU A 170 7.53 -16.79 -1.25
CA LEU A 170 8.03 -18.13 -0.89
C LEU A 170 9.19 -18.06 0.10
N ASP A 171 10.10 -17.08 -0.07
CA ASP A 171 11.22 -16.88 0.83
C ASP A 171 10.77 -16.42 2.21
N GLY A 172 9.70 -15.61 2.27
CA GLY A 172 9.04 -15.25 3.53
C GLY A 172 8.49 -16.48 4.26
N VAL A 173 7.81 -17.41 3.56
CA VAL A 173 7.34 -18.67 4.14
C VAL A 173 8.52 -19.47 4.70
N ARG A 174 9.57 -19.70 3.89
CA ARG A 174 10.75 -20.47 4.32
C ARG A 174 11.44 -19.85 5.53
N ALA A 175 11.61 -18.53 5.52
CA ALA A 175 12.27 -17.82 6.62
C ALA A 175 11.46 -17.91 7.93
N PHE A 176 10.14 -17.74 7.88
CA PHE A 176 9.29 -17.90 9.06
C PHE A 176 9.32 -19.34 9.58
N LEU A 177 9.11 -20.34 8.74
CA LEU A 177 9.16 -21.75 9.10
C LEU A 177 10.49 -22.12 9.78
N ALA A 178 11.60 -21.67 9.20
CA ALA A 178 12.94 -21.87 9.77
C ALA A 178 13.08 -21.24 11.18
N SER A 179 12.51 -20.04 11.39
CA SER A 179 12.52 -19.36 12.69
C SER A 179 11.79 -20.11 13.79
N ARG A 180 10.84 -20.98 13.41
CA ARG A 180 10.06 -21.83 14.32
C ARG A 180 10.53 -23.29 14.36
N GLY A 181 11.62 -23.62 13.66
CA GLY A 181 12.10 -25.00 13.54
C GLY A 181 11.11 -25.93 12.80
N ILE A 182 10.22 -25.36 12.03
CA ILE A 182 9.21 -26.11 11.26
C ILE A 182 9.79 -26.46 9.89
N ARG A 183 9.72 -27.75 9.54
CA ARG A 183 10.08 -28.24 8.20
C ARG A 183 8.84 -28.70 7.48
N LEU A 184 8.61 -28.18 6.29
CA LEU A 184 7.56 -28.59 5.36
C LEU A 184 8.19 -28.91 4.01
N PRO A 185 7.58 -29.82 3.21
CA PRO A 185 7.99 -30.02 1.82
C PRO A 185 7.76 -28.73 1.01
N GLU A 186 8.51 -28.58 -0.06
CA GLU A 186 8.38 -27.42 -0.96
C GLU A 186 6.97 -27.36 -1.60
N GLY A 187 6.51 -28.50 -2.06
CA GLY A 187 5.21 -28.64 -2.73
C GLY A 187 5.25 -28.19 -4.20
N ASP A 188 4.04 -28.08 -4.78
CA ASP A 188 3.83 -27.64 -6.16
C ASP A 188 3.16 -26.24 -6.16
N PRO A 189 3.47 -25.35 -7.12
CA PRO A 189 2.81 -24.06 -7.26
C PRO A 189 1.27 -24.12 -7.27
N ARG A 190 0.69 -25.26 -7.64
CA ARG A 190 -0.76 -25.52 -7.67
C ARG A 190 -1.32 -26.15 -6.39
N ASP A 191 -0.52 -26.33 -5.36
CA ASP A 191 -1.01 -26.86 -4.08
C ASP A 191 -2.21 -26.05 -3.57
N ALA A 192 -3.17 -26.78 -3.00
CA ALA A 192 -4.36 -26.15 -2.42
C ALA A 192 -3.96 -25.13 -1.33
N PRO A 193 -4.66 -23.98 -1.24
CA PRO A 193 -4.41 -22.99 -0.21
C PRO A 193 -4.50 -23.59 1.19
N GLY A 194 -3.41 -23.49 1.95
CA GLY A 194 -3.31 -24.06 3.28
C GLY A 194 -2.85 -25.52 3.36
N ALA A 195 -2.52 -26.16 2.25
CA ALA A 195 -1.75 -27.40 2.26
C ALA A 195 -0.46 -27.20 3.06
N GLU A 196 -0.02 -28.22 3.81
CA GLU A 196 1.21 -28.14 4.63
C GLU A 196 2.46 -28.27 3.76
N THR A 197 2.60 -27.36 2.80
CA THR A 197 3.77 -27.18 1.93
C THR A 197 4.12 -25.69 1.87
N VAL A 198 5.33 -25.36 1.42
CA VAL A 198 5.73 -23.95 1.24
C VAL A 198 4.81 -23.26 0.23
N HIS A 199 4.51 -23.91 -0.89
CA HIS A 199 3.59 -23.38 -1.90
C HIS A 199 2.15 -23.27 -1.41
N GLY A 200 1.64 -24.26 -0.68
CA GLY A 200 0.27 -24.23 -0.13
C GLY A 200 0.06 -23.08 0.85
N LEU A 201 1.04 -22.79 1.72
CA LEU A 201 1.00 -21.63 2.62
C LEU A 201 1.10 -20.32 1.84
N ALA A 202 1.96 -20.25 0.83
CA ALA A 202 2.09 -19.07 -0.01
C ALA A 202 0.78 -18.76 -0.77
N ASN A 203 0.08 -19.81 -1.25
CA ASN A 203 -1.22 -19.70 -1.88
C ASN A 203 -2.30 -19.26 -0.87
N ARG A 204 -2.29 -19.81 0.35
CA ARG A 204 -3.20 -19.38 1.42
C ARG A 204 -3.03 -17.89 1.73
N LYS A 205 -1.78 -17.44 1.90
CA LYS A 205 -1.48 -16.02 2.15
C LYS A 205 -2.01 -15.14 1.03
N ARG A 206 -1.85 -15.55 -0.22
CA ARG A 206 -2.38 -14.80 -1.37
C ARG A 206 -3.89 -14.64 -1.27
N ASP A 207 -4.62 -15.72 -1.01
CA ASP A 207 -6.08 -15.70 -0.95
C ASP A 207 -6.61 -14.86 0.22
N VAL A 208 -5.91 -14.89 1.37
CA VAL A 208 -6.22 -14.01 2.51
C VAL A 208 -5.98 -12.55 2.14
N LEU A 209 -4.83 -12.25 1.52
CA LEU A 209 -4.51 -10.88 1.12
C LEU A 209 -5.53 -10.33 0.13
N LEU A 210 -5.91 -11.11 -0.89
CA LEU A 210 -6.88 -10.68 -1.89
C LEU A 210 -8.22 -10.32 -1.24
N ARG A 211 -8.70 -11.10 -0.28
CA ARG A 211 -9.92 -10.78 0.48
C ARG A 211 -9.78 -9.48 1.27
N LEU A 212 -8.64 -9.29 1.97
CA LEU A 212 -8.40 -8.07 2.73
C LEU A 212 -8.34 -6.83 1.82
N LEU A 213 -7.80 -6.96 0.61
CA LEU A 213 -7.76 -5.87 -0.37
C LEU A 213 -9.15 -5.60 -0.99
N ASP A 214 -10.04 -6.59 -1.06
CA ASP A 214 -11.42 -6.41 -1.50
C ASP A 214 -12.27 -5.71 -0.44
N GLU A 215 -12.06 -6.08 0.81
CA GLU A 215 -12.77 -5.47 1.94
C GLU A 215 -12.28 -4.05 2.23
N HIS A 216 -10.99 -3.79 2.03
CA HIS A 216 -10.33 -2.53 2.33
C HIS A 216 -9.37 -2.17 1.20
N ALA A 217 -9.81 -1.31 0.30
CA ALA A 217 -8.94 -0.82 -0.77
C ALA A 217 -7.65 -0.22 -0.19
N PRO A 218 -6.47 -0.59 -0.73
CA PRO A 218 -5.22 -0.03 -0.26
C PRO A 218 -5.19 1.49 -0.54
N ALA A 219 -4.82 2.27 0.48
CA ALA A 219 -4.71 3.71 0.34
C ALA A 219 -3.28 4.10 -0.10
N ALA A 220 -3.19 5.02 -1.06
CA ALA A 220 -1.94 5.71 -1.34
C ALA A 220 -1.52 6.53 -0.13
N PHE A 221 -0.21 6.62 0.11
CA PHE A 221 0.32 7.56 1.10
C PHE A 221 0.05 9.00 0.66
N GLU A 222 0.00 9.88 1.65
CA GLU A 222 -0.09 11.32 1.42
C GLU A 222 1.01 11.79 0.46
N GLY A 223 0.62 12.58 -0.53
CA GLY A 223 1.52 13.11 -1.55
C GLY A 223 1.92 12.12 -2.66
N SER A 224 1.65 10.80 -2.53
CA SER A 224 2.08 9.83 -3.54
C SER A 224 1.50 10.11 -4.92
N ARG A 225 0.17 10.19 -5.03
CA ARG A 225 -0.48 10.49 -6.31
C ARG A 225 0.01 11.81 -6.88
N GLN A 226 0.07 12.83 -6.05
CA GLN A 226 0.47 14.16 -6.43
C GLN A 226 1.93 14.22 -6.91
N TYR A 227 2.85 13.55 -6.22
CA TYR A 227 4.24 13.46 -6.66
C TYR A 227 4.36 12.82 -8.03
N LEU A 228 3.62 11.72 -8.26
CA LEU A 228 3.58 11.02 -9.55
C LEU A 228 2.99 11.90 -10.67
N GLU A 229 1.90 12.63 -10.41
CA GLU A 229 1.29 13.55 -11.37
C GLU A 229 2.28 14.65 -11.76
N ILE A 230 2.94 15.29 -10.79
CA ILE A 230 3.94 16.34 -11.04
C ILE A 230 5.16 15.78 -11.76
N ALA A 231 5.63 14.59 -11.39
CA ALA A 231 6.74 13.92 -12.05
C ALA A 231 6.41 13.63 -13.53
N ARG A 232 5.21 13.14 -13.82
CA ARG A 232 4.73 12.93 -15.18
C ARG A 232 4.62 14.25 -15.96
N ASP A 233 4.07 15.30 -15.36
CA ASP A 233 3.92 16.62 -15.98
C ASP A 233 5.30 17.27 -16.24
N ALA A 234 6.32 16.91 -15.44
CA ALA A 234 7.72 17.25 -15.68
C ALA A 234 8.41 16.41 -16.79
N GLY A 235 7.68 15.49 -17.40
CA GLY A 235 8.17 14.60 -18.46
C GLY A 235 9.04 13.45 -17.96
N LEU A 236 8.91 13.07 -16.68
CA LEU A 236 9.60 11.90 -16.12
C LEU A 236 8.84 10.61 -16.44
N ARG A 237 9.59 9.56 -16.78
CA ARG A 237 9.06 8.20 -16.92
C ARG A 237 8.92 7.58 -15.52
N ILE A 238 7.88 6.77 -15.33
CA ILE A 238 7.55 6.25 -14.00
C ILE A 238 7.37 4.74 -14.05
N ALA A 239 8.13 4.02 -13.21
CA ALA A 239 7.93 2.58 -13.02
C ALA A 239 7.85 2.21 -11.53
N VAL A 240 7.20 1.07 -11.28
CA VAL A 240 7.04 0.48 -9.94
C VAL A 240 7.70 -0.88 -9.88
N VAL A 241 8.37 -1.16 -8.76
CA VAL A 241 8.94 -2.47 -8.44
C VAL A 241 8.34 -2.98 -7.14
N SER A 242 7.86 -4.21 -7.14
CA SER A 242 7.32 -4.86 -5.93
C SER A 242 7.59 -6.36 -5.97
N ALA A 243 7.80 -6.97 -4.81
CA ALA A 243 7.88 -8.43 -4.69
C ALA A 243 6.48 -9.10 -4.69
N SER A 244 5.41 -8.33 -4.72
CA SER A 244 4.03 -8.81 -4.72
C SER A 244 3.55 -9.11 -6.15
N ALA A 245 2.98 -10.28 -6.39
CA ALA A 245 2.29 -10.61 -7.64
C ALA A 245 0.92 -9.90 -7.77
N ASN A 246 0.50 -9.10 -6.79
CA ASN A 246 -0.78 -8.40 -6.80
C ASN A 246 -0.60 -6.89 -7.06
N THR A 247 0.55 -6.48 -7.59
CA THR A 247 0.93 -5.08 -7.78
C THR A 247 -0.08 -4.29 -8.62
N HIS A 248 -0.53 -4.85 -9.73
CA HIS A 248 -1.55 -4.22 -10.59
C HIS A 248 -2.83 -3.91 -9.82
N ARG A 249 -3.38 -4.91 -9.12
CA ARG A 249 -4.61 -4.76 -8.33
C ARG A 249 -4.46 -3.73 -7.21
N ILE A 250 -3.31 -3.70 -6.56
CA ILE A 250 -3.00 -2.74 -5.50
C ILE A 250 -2.94 -1.31 -6.07
N LEU A 251 -2.29 -1.10 -7.21
CA LEU A 251 -2.21 0.20 -7.89
C LEU A 251 -3.57 0.68 -8.39
N GLU A 252 -4.41 -0.22 -8.92
CA GLU A 252 -5.80 0.09 -9.31
C GLU A 252 -6.64 0.52 -8.11
N GLY A 253 -6.61 -0.26 -7.02
CA GLY A 253 -7.32 0.05 -5.79
C GLY A 253 -6.90 1.38 -5.15
N ALA A 254 -5.63 1.76 -5.30
CA ALA A 254 -5.09 3.04 -4.82
C ALA A 254 -5.25 4.20 -5.83
N ALA A 255 -5.89 3.96 -6.97
CA ALA A 255 -6.05 4.92 -8.08
C ALA A 255 -4.71 5.53 -8.56
N LEU A 256 -3.64 4.71 -8.64
CA LEU A 256 -2.32 5.12 -9.12
C LEU A 256 -1.93 4.47 -10.46
N ALA A 257 -2.67 3.46 -10.93
CA ALA A 257 -2.31 2.67 -12.10
C ALA A 257 -2.16 3.52 -13.38
N ASP A 258 -2.97 4.58 -13.52
CA ASP A 258 -2.96 5.49 -14.66
C ASP A 258 -1.70 6.36 -14.77
N LEU A 259 -0.87 6.38 -13.73
CA LEU A 259 0.38 7.16 -13.66
C LEU A 259 1.63 6.31 -13.88
N ILE A 260 1.51 4.98 -13.95
CA ILE A 260 2.64 4.05 -14.00
C ILE A 260 2.81 3.50 -15.42
N GLU A 261 4.02 3.62 -15.96
CA GLU A 261 4.37 3.16 -17.31
C GLU A 261 4.98 1.76 -17.33
N GLY A 262 5.65 1.37 -16.26
CA GLY A 262 6.30 0.04 -16.15
C GLY A 262 6.08 -0.57 -14.77
N ILE A 263 5.89 -1.89 -14.74
CA ILE A 263 5.70 -2.64 -13.49
C ILE A 263 6.56 -3.89 -13.53
N VAL A 264 7.44 -4.03 -12.53
CA VAL A 264 8.17 -5.27 -12.26
C VAL A 264 7.66 -5.83 -10.95
N ASP A 265 6.81 -6.82 -11.03
CA ASP A 265 6.17 -7.45 -9.87
C ASP A 265 6.68 -8.87 -9.61
N GLY A 266 6.08 -9.56 -8.64
CA GLY A 266 6.48 -10.92 -8.28
C GLY A 266 6.33 -11.93 -9.42
N ASP A 267 5.36 -11.74 -10.31
CA ASP A 267 5.16 -12.64 -11.47
C ASP A 267 6.20 -12.35 -12.56
N ALA A 268 6.50 -11.08 -12.83
CA ALA A 268 7.59 -10.68 -13.72
C ALA A 268 8.96 -11.20 -13.22
N MET A 269 9.20 -11.15 -11.89
CA MET A 269 10.43 -11.69 -11.31
C MET A 269 10.60 -13.18 -11.59
N VAL A 270 9.54 -13.97 -11.51
CA VAL A 270 9.56 -15.40 -11.82
C VAL A 270 9.75 -15.65 -13.32
N ALA A 271 8.96 -14.97 -14.15
CA ALA A 271 8.96 -15.14 -15.61
C ALA A 271 10.32 -14.78 -16.25
N GLU A 272 10.96 -13.73 -15.78
CA GLU A 272 12.24 -13.23 -16.28
C GLU A 272 13.46 -13.75 -15.49
N HIS A 273 13.26 -14.62 -14.52
CA HIS A 273 14.31 -15.16 -13.64
C HIS A 273 15.13 -14.07 -12.93
N LEU A 274 14.49 -12.98 -12.51
CA LEU A 274 15.15 -11.86 -11.85
C LEU A 274 15.48 -12.21 -10.39
N ARG A 275 16.73 -11.98 -10.00
CA ARG A 275 17.14 -12.14 -8.60
C ARG A 275 16.49 -11.04 -7.75
N PRO A 276 16.01 -11.40 -6.53
CA PRO A 276 15.45 -10.40 -5.63
C PRO A 276 16.50 -9.44 -5.08
N LYS A 277 16.07 -8.28 -4.59
CA LYS A 277 16.91 -7.35 -3.85
C LYS A 277 17.67 -8.10 -2.72
N PRO A 278 18.98 -7.88 -2.51
CA PRO A 278 19.77 -6.72 -2.96
C PRO A 278 20.38 -6.82 -4.37
N ALA A 279 20.07 -7.86 -5.16
CA ALA A 279 20.48 -7.86 -6.57
C ALA A 279 19.80 -6.72 -7.34
N PRO A 280 20.47 -6.09 -8.32
CA PRO A 280 19.93 -4.95 -9.06
C PRO A 280 18.89 -5.33 -10.13
N ASP A 281 18.67 -6.62 -10.37
CA ASP A 281 17.97 -7.19 -11.52
C ASP A 281 16.57 -6.57 -11.72
N THR A 282 15.77 -6.46 -10.65
CA THR A 282 14.40 -5.92 -10.70
C THR A 282 14.35 -4.44 -11.07
N LEU A 283 15.28 -3.66 -10.54
CA LEU A 283 15.39 -2.23 -10.83
C LEU A 283 15.89 -1.98 -12.26
N LEU A 284 16.85 -2.79 -12.71
CA LEU A 284 17.32 -2.76 -14.11
C LEU A 284 16.21 -3.18 -15.09
N ALA A 285 15.39 -4.16 -14.72
CA ALA A 285 14.24 -4.56 -15.52
C ALA A 285 13.21 -3.42 -15.62
N ALA A 286 12.92 -2.72 -14.52
CA ALA A 286 12.03 -1.56 -14.53
C ALA A 286 12.56 -0.44 -15.43
N CYS A 287 13.85 -0.13 -15.37
CA CYS A 287 14.45 0.84 -16.29
C CYS A 287 14.29 0.41 -17.76
N ARG A 288 14.54 -0.88 -18.09
CA ARG A 288 14.34 -1.39 -19.46
C ARG A 288 12.91 -1.25 -19.95
N GLN A 289 11.91 -1.59 -19.10
CA GLN A 289 10.50 -1.49 -19.49
C GLN A 289 10.09 -0.08 -19.89
N ILE A 290 10.61 0.93 -19.22
CA ILE A 290 10.28 2.33 -19.52
C ILE A 290 11.33 3.03 -20.42
N GLY A 291 12.32 2.31 -20.97
CA GLY A 291 13.35 2.88 -21.87
C GLY A 291 14.20 3.95 -21.18
N SER A 292 14.57 3.75 -19.92
CA SER A 292 15.47 4.62 -19.16
C SER A 292 16.76 3.88 -18.77
N GLU A 293 17.74 4.64 -18.27
CA GLU A 293 18.97 4.10 -17.72
C GLU A 293 19.13 4.47 -16.23
N PRO A 294 19.72 3.62 -15.39
CA PRO A 294 19.89 3.92 -13.96
C PRO A 294 20.60 5.26 -13.72
N ARG A 295 21.65 5.57 -14.48
CA ARG A 295 22.43 6.82 -14.35
C ARG A 295 21.65 8.10 -14.67
N SER A 296 20.46 7.99 -15.25
CA SER A 296 19.52 9.09 -15.47
C SER A 296 18.19 8.85 -14.77
N SER A 297 18.19 8.06 -13.71
CA SER A 297 16.98 7.70 -12.96
C SER A 297 17.17 7.85 -11.46
N ALA A 298 16.08 8.16 -10.76
CA ALA A 298 16.00 8.13 -9.30
C ALA A 298 15.29 6.87 -8.83
N ALA A 299 15.82 6.23 -7.78
CA ALA A 299 15.18 5.09 -7.12
C ALA A 299 14.66 5.49 -5.73
N PHE A 300 13.44 5.08 -5.41
CA PHE A 300 12.78 5.33 -4.11
C PHE A 300 12.56 4.00 -3.40
N GLU A 301 13.23 3.80 -2.26
CA GLU A 301 13.31 2.50 -1.58
C GLU A 301 13.11 2.62 -0.08
N THR A 302 12.55 1.58 0.55
CA THR A 302 12.25 1.55 2.00
C THR A 302 13.08 0.56 2.79
N THR A 303 13.92 -0.23 2.13
CA THR A 303 14.71 -1.29 2.77
C THR A 303 16.20 -1.15 2.47
N PRO A 304 17.10 -1.57 3.38
CA PRO A 304 18.53 -1.62 3.10
C PRO A 304 18.87 -2.44 1.85
N ALA A 305 18.16 -3.56 1.64
CA ALA A 305 18.34 -4.40 0.45
C ALA A 305 17.93 -3.67 -0.84
N GLY A 306 16.84 -2.87 -0.80
CA GLY A 306 16.40 -2.06 -1.94
C GLY A 306 17.39 -0.94 -2.27
N VAL A 307 17.85 -0.22 -1.24
CA VAL A 307 18.88 0.82 -1.39
C VAL A 307 20.18 0.23 -1.96
N ALA A 308 20.63 -0.90 -1.44
CA ALA A 308 21.83 -1.59 -1.96
C ALA A 308 21.65 -2.04 -3.42
N ALA A 309 20.46 -2.53 -3.79
CA ALA A 309 20.13 -2.89 -5.17
C ALA A 309 20.20 -1.67 -6.11
N ALA A 310 19.66 -0.51 -5.69
CA ALA A 310 19.72 0.72 -6.46
C ALA A 310 21.17 1.23 -6.64
N ARG A 311 21.99 1.13 -5.60
CA ARG A 311 23.41 1.43 -5.69
C ARG A 311 24.16 0.49 -6.63
N ALA A 312 23.91 -0.82 -6.51
CA ALA A 312 24.50 -1.80 -7.40
C ALA A 312 24.08 -1.63 -8.87
N ALA A 313 22.89 -1.11 -9.12
CA ALA A 313 22.38 -0.78 -10.45
C ALA A 313 22.99 0.51 -11.01
N GLY A 314 23.59 1.38 -10.19
CA GLY A 314 24.18 2.66 -10.62
C GLY A 314 23.16 3.77 -10.85
N PHE A 315 22.12 3.85 -10.01
CA PHE A 315 21.15 4.95 -10.04
C PHE A 315 21.80 6.29 -9.72
N GLU A 316 21.40 7.33 -10.44
CA GLU A 316 21.85 8.72 -10.23
C GLU A 316 21.51 9.21 -8.82
N LEU A 317 20.30 8.94 -8.37
CA LEU A 317 19.82 9.31 -7.05
C LEU A 317 19.13 8.12 -6.39
N VAL A 318 19.50 7.85 -5.15
CA VAL A 318 18.83 6.83 -4.32
C VAL A 318 18.21 7.48 -3.10
N VAL A 319 16.87 7.52 -3.10
CA VAL A 319 16.05 8.09 -2.05
C VAL A 319 15.60 6.98 -1.10
N GLY A 320 16.01 7.05 0.15
CA GLY A 320 15.46 6.23 1.22
C GLY A 320 14.16 6.85 1.72
N VAL A 321 13.08 6.07 1.80
CA VAL A 321 11.82 6.51 2.39
C VAL A 321 11.63 5.81 3.72
N GLU A 322 11.42 6.58 4.79
CA GLU A 322 11.23 6.06 6.15
C GLU A 322 9.98 5.18 6.24
N GLY A 323 10.00 4.26 7.19
CA GLY A 323 8.87 3.38 7.46
C GLY A 323 9.24 2.40 8.57
N ILE A 324 9.22 1.11 8.26
CA ILE A 324 9.66 0.05 9.19
C ILE A 324 11.17 0.13 9.43
N THR A 325 11.93 0.54 8.40
CA THR A 325 13.39 0.69 8.46
C THR A 325 13.77 2.06 9.01
N ARG A 326 14.74 2.10 9.92
CA ARG A 326 15.22 3.37 10.47
C ARG A 326 16.05 4.17 9.45
N PRO A 327 16.03 5.50 9.51
CA PRO A 327 16.80 6.37 8.61
C PRO A 327 18.28 6.03 8.53
N ASP A 328 18.90 5.72 9.66
CA ASP A 328 20.33 5.42 9.71
C ASP A 328 20.70 4.11 8.97
N GLU A 329 19.81 3.13 8.98
CA GLU A 329 19.99 1.88 8.24
C GLU A 329 19.91 2.12 6.72
N LEU A 330 19.01 3.01 6.27
CA LEU A 330 18.90 3.39 4.86
C LEU A 330 20.14 4.17 4.40
N ARG A 331 20.62 5.12 5.22
CA ARG A 331 21.87 5.85 4.94
C ARG A 331 23.08 4.92 4.89
N ALA A 332 23.18 4.00 5.85
CA ALA A 332 24.26 3.02 5.89
C ALA A 332 24.25 2.07 4.67
N ALA A 333 23.07 1.77 4.11
CA ALA A 333 22.94 1.00 2.88
C ALA A 333 23.28 1.81 1.61
N GLY A 334 23.43 3.12 1.71
CA GLY A 334 23.87 3.99 0.62
C GLY A 334 22.79 4.93 0.06
N ALA A 335 21.70 5.22 0.78
CA ALA A 335 20.76 6.25 0.35
C ALA A 335 21.44 7.63 0.34
N ASP A 336 21.26 8.41 -0.75
CA ASP A 336 21.77 9.78 -0.85
C ASP A 336 21.01 10.74 0.05
N ILE A 337 19.70 10.57 0.07
CA ILE A 337 18.80 11.29 0.96
C ILE A 337 17.81 10.31 1.60
N VAL A 338 17.33 10.68 2.78
CA VAL A 338 16.25 9.95 3.46
C VAL A 338 15.16 10.94 3.79
N ILE A 339 13.93 10.59 3.44
CA ILE A 339 12.71 11.40 3.63
C ILE A 339 11.67 10.60 4.39
N ALA A 340 10.78 11.29 5.10
CA ALA A 340 9.68 10.64 5.79
C ALA A 340 8.59 10.15 4.82
N SER A 341 8.32 10.91 3.77
CA SER A 341 7.35 10.56 2.72
C SER A 341 7.59 11.40 1.46
N LEU A 342 6.93 11.06 0.36
CA LEU A 342 6.96 11.90 -0.86
C LEU A 342 6.34 13.28 -0.64
N ALA A 343 5.40 13.43 0.31
CA ALA A 343 4.84 14.73 0.69
C ALA A 343 5.92 15.70 1.19
N GLU A 344 6.93 15.21 1.92
CA GLU A 344 8.05 16.07 2.38
C GLU A 344 8.79 16.76 1.23
N LEU A 345 8.94 16.08 0.10
CA LEU A 345 9.57 16.68 -1.09
C LEU A 345 8.68 17.76 -1.70
N LEU A 346 7.37 17.57 -1.67
CA LEU A 346 6.41 18.56 -2.17
C LEU A 346 6.33 19.81 -1.27
N ASP A 347 6.48 19.65 0.04
CA ASP A 347 6.44 20.74 1.01
C ASP A 347 7.69 21.65 0.92
N ARG A 348 8.80 21.15 0.38
CA ARG A 348 10.02 21.93 0.13
C ARG A 348 9.89 22.97 -0.98
N VAL A 349 8.77 22.95 -1.71
CA VAL A 349 8.48 23.98 -2.72
C VAL A 349 8.22 25.32 -2.04
N PRO A 350 9.01 26.40 -2.31
CA PRO A 350 8.83 27.67 -1.65
C PRO A 350 7.41 28.22 -1.81
N ALA A 351 6.89 28.85 -0.76
CA ALA A 351 5.67 29.65 -0.87
C ALA A 351 5.98 30.85 -1.79
N LEU A 352 5.44 30.84 -3.01
CA LEU A 352 5.49 31.97 -3.94
C LEU A 352 4.45 33.00 -3.58
#